data_7dcc53ce96501c139dc73753dc678857
#
_entry.id   7dcc53ce96501c139dc73753dc678857
#
_cell.length_a   1.000
_cell.length_b   1.000
_cell.length_c   1.000
_cell.angle_alpha   90.00
_cell.angle_beta   90.00
_cell.angle_gamma   90.00
#
_symmetry.space_group_name_H-M   'P 1'
#
loop_
_entity.id
_entity.type
_entity.pdbx_description
1 polymer ?
#
loop_
_entity_poly.entity_id
_entity_poly.type
_entity_poly.pdbx_seq_one_letter_code
_entity_poly.pdbx_strand_id
1 'polypeptide(L)'
;MTEVKAGVEYKINIDGNSFLLDQKKFNLLIYINESESITEAAKRSKISYRTALNYIDKIESALDIAIVSTKKGGSGGGGSTTLTEEGQLILKECKKINAIIELHKETNELEAEIVNINSEKKGHDSKNQRFRVNHSVK
;
A
#
# COMPACT_ATOMS: atom_id res chain seq x y z
N MET A 1 20.81 -15.75 18.75
CA MET A 1 20.92 -14.38 18.34
C MET A 1 19.56 -13.83 17.99
N THR A 2 19.28 -12.60 18.34
CA THR A 2 17.98 -11.99 18.10
C THR A 2 18.01 -11.23 16.79
N GLU A 3 17.01 -11.46 15.94
CA GLU A 3 16.89 -10.71 14.71
C GLU A 3 15.76 -9.72 14.86
N VAL A 4 15.98 -8.45 14.54
CA VAL A 4 14.96 -7.44 14.65
C VAL A 4 14.68 -6.88 13.26
N LYS A 5 13.41 -6.85 12.87
CA LYS A 5 13.01 -6.29 11.60
C LYS A 5 12.00 -5.21 11.84
N ALA A 6 12.12 -4.12 11.12
CA ALA A 6 11.17 -3.05 11.20
C ALA A 6 10.51 -2.90 9.84
N GLY A 7 9.29 -2.45 9.83
CA GLY A 7 8.55 -2.30 8.59
C GLY A 7 7.64 -1.10 8.61
N VAL A 8 6.91 -0.92 7.52
CA VAL A 8 6.02 0.20 7.35
C VAL A 8 4.64 -0.33 7.01
N GLU A 9 3.62 0.28 7.58
CA GLU A 9 2.25 -0.01 7.21
C GLU A 9 1.58 1.30 6.85
N TYR A 10 0.70 1.25 5.85
CA TYR A 10 -0.01 2.43 5.40
C TYR A 10 -1.43 2.37 5.95
N LYS A 11 -1.84 3.37 6.67
CA LYS A 11 -3.19 3.40 7.20
C LYS A 11 -4.10 4.04 6.18
N ILE A 12 -5.07 3.28 5.70
CA ILE A 12 -6.03 3.73 4.71
C ILE A 12 -7.34 4.04 5.42
N ASN A 13 -7.88 5.22 5.17
CA ASN A 13 -9.17 5.59 5.75
C ASN A 13 -10.11 5.99 4.63
N ILE A 14 -11.28 5.33 4.58
CA ILE A 14 -12.30 5.65 3.59
C ILE A 14 -13.65 5.64 4.28
N ASP A 15 -14.33 6.79 4.27
CA ASP A 15 -15.69 6.88 4.80
C ASP A 15 -15.87 6.22 6.18
N GLY A 16 -14.95 6.47 7.07
CA GLY A 16 -15.06 5.93 8.43
C GLY A 16 -14.49 4.55 8.61
N ASN A 17 -14.15 3.87 7.55
CA ASN A 17 -13.53 2.55 7.63
C ASN A 17 -12.03 2.69 7.50
N SER A 18 -11.29 1.78 8.10
CA SER A 18 -9.84 1.85 7.99
C SER A 18 -9.21 0.48 7.86
N PHE A 19 -8.02 0.46 7.30
CA PHE A 19 -7.27 -0.78 7.10
C PHE A 19 -5.79 -0.44 7.15
N LEU A 20 -4.98 -1.33 7.75
CA LEU A 20 -3.54 -1.17 7.75
C LEU A 20 -2.97 -2.02 6.63
N LEU A 21 -2.41 -1.37 5.63
CA LEU A 21 -1.87 -2.05 4.45
C LEU A 21 -0.37 -2.20 4.63
N ASP A 22 0.08 -3.44 4.77
CA ASP A 22 1.50 -3.68 4.94
C ASP A 22 2.18 -3.75 3.56
N GLN A 23 3.49 -3.92 3.58
CA GLN A 23 4.27 -3.90 2.34
C GLN A 23 3.87 -5.02 1.38
N LYS A 24 3.52 -6.19 1.92
CA LYS A 24 3.15 -7.30 1.06
C LYS A 24 1.87 -7.02 0.29
N LYS A 25 0.89 -6.42 0.95
CA LYS A 25 -0.36 -6.10 0.29
C LYS A 25 -0.20 -4.93 -0.68
N PHE A 26 0.64 -3.98 -0.31
CA PHE A 26 0.95 -2.87 -1.20
C PHE A 26 1.60 -3.41 -2.49
N ASN A 27 2.59 -4.30 -2.34
CA ASN A 27 3.24 -4.89 -3.50
C ASN A 27 2.26 -5.65 -4.38
N LEU A 28 1.33 -6.37 -3.76
CA LEU A 28 0.34 -7.10 -4.52
C LEU A 28 -0.49 -6.14 -5.37
N LEU A 29 -0.90 -5.02 -4.82
CA LEU A 29 -1.67 -4.05 -5.58
C LEU A 29 -0.85 -3.47 -6.75
N ILE A 30 0.42 -3.22 -6.52
CA ILE A 30 1.29 -2.75 -7.58
C ILE A 30 1.32 -3.75 -8.73
N TYR A 31 1.51 -5.02 -8.39
CA TYR A 31 1.65 -6.05 -9.41
C TYR A 31 0.32 -6.34 -10.12
N ILE A 32 -0.80 -6.22 -9.43
CA ILE A 32 -2.10 -6.34 -10.10
C ILE A 32 -2.26 -5.20 -11.11
N ASN A 33 -1.88 -3.99 -10.70
CA ASN A 33 -2.00 -2.85 -11.58
C ASN A 33 -1.12 -2.99 -12.84
N GLU A 34 0.03 -3.59 -12.69
CA GLU A 34 0.95 -3.77 -13.81
C GLU A 34 0.60 -4.93 -14.72
N SER A 35 0.19 -6.05 -14.12
CA SER A 35 -0.01 -7.27 -14.91
C SER A 35 -1.45 -7.53 -15.29
N GLU A 36 -2.39 -6.91 -14.59
CA GLU A 36 -3.81 -7.13 -14.78
C GLU A 36 -4.16 -8.61 -14.59
N SER A 37 -3.45 -9.27 -13.69
CA SER A 37 -3.63 -10.68 -13.42
C SER A 37 -3.31 -10.97 -11.96
N ILE A 38 -4.27 -11.53 -11.23
CA ILE A 38 -4.02 -11.91 -9.84
C ILE A 38 -3.01 -13.04 -9.79
N THR A 39 -3.08 -13.96 -10.75
CA THR A 39 -2.13 -15.07 -10.80
C THR A 39 -0.70 -14.56 -10.96
N GLU A 40 -0.50 -13.66 -11.89
CA GLU A 40 0.83 -13.13 -12.13
C GLU A 40 1.29 -12.28 -10.95
N ALA A 41 0.39 -11.47 -10.39
CA ALA A 41 0.72 -10.64 -9.24
C ALA A 41 1.12 -11.49 -8.04
N ALA A 42 0.43 -12.61 -7.82
CA ALA A 42 0.76 -13.51 -6.73
C ALA A 42 2.15 -14.09 -6.93
N LYS A 43 2.48 -14.47 -8.16
CA LYS A 43 3.81 -15.00 -8.45
C LYS A 43 4.88 -13.96 -8.16
N ARG A 44 4.69 -12.74 -8.60
CA ARG A 44 5.67 -11.69 -8.38
C ARG A 44 5.79 -11.36 -6.89
N SER A 45 4.71 -11.53 -6.15
CA SER A 45 4.72 -11.29 -4.71
C SER A 45 5.24 -12.48 -3.93
N LYS A 46 5.47 -13.59 -4.60
CA LYS A 46 5.95 -14.84 -3.97
C LYS A 46 4.95 -15.36 -2.94
N ILE A 47 3.68 -15.30 -3.27
CA ILE A 47 2.61 -15.85 -2.43
C ILE A 47 1.72 -16.71 -3.31
N SER A 48 0.89 -17.53 -2.67
CA SER A 48 -0.03 -18.37 -3.41
C SER A 48 -1.19 -17.54 -3.93
N TYR A 49 -1.87 -18.06 -4.93
CA TYR A 49 -3.06 -17.41 -5.47
C TYR A 49 -4.10 -17.24 -4.36
N ARG A 50 -4.26 -18.28 -3.53
CA ARG A 50 -5.21 -18.22 -2.44
C ARG A 50 -4.87 -17.11 -1.46
N THR A 51 -3.61 -16.95 -1.13
CA THR A 51 -3.18 -15.89 -0.22
C THR A 51 -3.47 -14.52 -0.85
N ALA A 52 -3.24 -14.38 -2.15
CA ALA A 52 -3.51 -13.13 -2.85
C ALA A 52 -5.00 -12.79 -2.76
N LEU A 53 -5.87 -13.78 -2.99
CA LEU A 53 -7.30 -13.54 -2.87
C LEU A 53 -7.69 -13.17 -1.45
N ASN A 54 -7.07 -13.79 -0.47
CA ASN A 54 -7.36 -13.47 0.93
C ASN A 54 -6.94 -12.04 1.27
N TYR A 55 -5.83 -11.59 0.74
CA TYR A 55 -5.40 -10.21 0.97
C TYR A 55 -6.41 -9.23 0.39
N ILE A 56 -6.87 -9.50 -0.84
CA ILE A 56 -7.86 -8.63 -1.49
C ILE A 56 -9.14 -8.62 -0.66
N ASP A 57 -9.60 -9.79 -0.24
CA ASP A 57 -10.82 -9.88 0.55
C ASP A 57 -10.73 -9.12 1.85
N LYS A 58 -9.60 -9.18 2.52
CA LYS A 58 -9.42 -8.49 3.77
C LYS A 58 -9.50 -6.98 3.58
N ILE A 59 -8.88 -6.47 2.54
CA ILE A 59 -8.92 -5.05 2.26
C ILE A 59 -10.34 -4.62 1.93
N GLU A 60 -10.99 -5.36 1.04
CA GLU A 60 -12.35 -5.00 0.61
C GLU A 60 -13.34 -5.07 1.76
N SER A 61 -13.21 -6.08 2.60
CA SER A 61 -14.12 -6.23 3.73
C SER A 61 -13.92 -5.12 4.76
N ALA A 62 -12.68 -4.77 5.03
CA ALA A 62 -12.41 -3.76 6.03
C ALA A 62 -12.83 -2.37 5.57
N LEU A 63 -12.67 -2.08 4.30
CA LEU A 63 -12.96 -0.74 3.77
C LEU A 63 -14.36 -0.65 3.16
N ASP A 64 -15.03 -1.77 3.02
CA ASP A 64 -16.37 -1.84 2.44
C ASP A 64 -16.41 -1.25 1.04
N ILE A 65 -15.43 -1.57 0.23
CA ILE A 65 -15.38 -1.15 -1.16
C ILE A 65 -14.76 -2.26 -1.97
N ALA A 66 -14.99 -2.24 -3.27
CA ALA A 66 -14.30 -3.16 -4.18
C ALA A 66 -13.01 -2.49 -4.61
N ILE A 67 -11.90 -3.21 -4.56
CA ILE A 67 -10.63 -2.66 -5.01
C ILE A 67 -10.18 -3.28 -6.32
N VAL A 68 -10.76 -4.41 -6.71
CA VAL A 68 -10.46 -5.03 -8.00
C VAL A 68 -11.74 -5.31 -8.76
N SER A 69 -11.63 -5.35 -10.07
CA SER A 69 -12.73 -5.69 -10.96
C SER A 69 -12.21 -6.74 -11.93
N THR A 70 -12.91 -7.85 -12.02
CA THR A 70 -12.49 -8.97 -12.85
C THR A 70 -13.36 -9.09 -14.09
N LYS A 71 -12.73 -9.27 -15.27
CA LYS A 71 -13.46 -9.52 -16.46
C LYS A 71 -13.21 -10.92 -16.89
N LYS A 72 -14.24 -11.62 -17.32
CA LYS A 72 -14.06 -12.96 -17.83
C LYS A 72 -13.43 -12.88 -19.18
N GLY A 73 -12.60 -13.83 -19.52
CA GLY A 73 -11.99 -13.90 -20.81
C GLY A 73 -12.99 -14.31 -21.85
N GLY A 74 -12.66 -14.09 -23.09
CA GLY A 74 -13.49 -14.51 -24.19
C GLY A 74 -13.26 -15.97 -24.48
N SER A 75 -13.58 -16.40 -25.69
CA SER A 75 -13.53 -17.81 -26.04
C SER A 75 -12.10 -18.35 -25.93
N GLY A 76 -11.12 -17.56 -25.89
CA GLY A 76 -9.79 -18.06 -25.71
C GLY A 76 -9.39 -18.25 -24.27
N GLY A 77 -10.27 -18.07 -23.36
CA GLY A 77 -9.98 -18.23 -21.95
C GLY A 77 -9.30 -17.03 -21.38
N GLY A 78 -8.92 -17.05 -20.18
CA GLY A 78 -8.22 -15.99 -19.51
C GLY A 78 -9.04 -14.73 -19.32
N GLY A 79 -9.11 -14.22 -18.21
CA GLY A 79 -9.72 -12.94 -17.94
C GLY A 79 -8.69 -11.98 -17.50
N SER A 80 -9.11 -10.79 -17.12
CA SER A 80 -8.20 -9.82 -16.58
C SER A 80 -8.76 -9.25 -15.29
N THR A 81 -7.89 -8.78 -14.43
CA THR A 81 -8.27 -8.15 -13.19
C THR A 81 -7.60 -6.80 -13.13
N THR A 82 -8.39 -5.76 -12.97
CA THR A 82 -7.84 -4.42 -12.87
C THR A 82 -8.25 -3.82 -11.54
N LEU A 83 -7.56 -2.80 -11.11
CA LEU A 83 -7.96 -2.08 -9.90
C LEU A 83 -9.17 -1.21 -10.25
N THR A 84 -10.09 -1.11 -9.31
CA THR A 84 -11.20 -0.19 -9.45
C THR A 84 -10.66 1.22 -9.26
N GLU A 85 -11.53 2.22 -9.41
CA GLU A 85 -11.13 3.59 -9.16
C GLU A 85 -10.64 3.75 -7.74
N GLU A 86 -11.33 3.14 -6.77
CA GLU A 86 -10.91 3.18 -5.38
C GLU A 86 -9.58 2.50 -5.18
N GLY A 87 -9.40 1.35 -5.82
CA GLY A 87 -8.12 0.65 -5.75
C GLY A 87 -6.98 1.49 -6.29
N GLN A 88 -7.24 2.22 -7.38
CA GLN A 88 -6.22 3.10 -7.96
C GLN A 88 -5.89 4.24 -7.01
N LEU A 89 -6.89 4.80 -6.34
CA LEU A 89 -6.65 5.89 -5.40
C LEU A 89 -5.81 5.42 -4.22
N ILE A 90 -6.12 4.23 -3.69
CA ILE A 90 -5.34 3.68 -2.59
C ILE A 90 -3.89 3.51 -3.04
N LEU A 91 -3.69 2.93 -4.21
CA LEU A 91 -2.34 2.69 -4.70
C LEU A 91 -1.58 4.01 -4.88
N LYS A 92 -2.26 5.02 -5.42
CA LYS A 92 -1.65 6.31 -5.65
C LYS A 92 -1.19 6.95 -4.33
N GLU A 93 -2.05 6.92 -3.32
CA GLU A 93 -1.70 7.52 -2.04
C GLU A 93 -0.55 6.77 -1.36
N CYS A 94 -0.56 5.46 -1.43
CA CYS A 94 0.52 4.68 -0.84
C CYS A 94 1.84 4.92 -1.58
N LYS A 95 1.77 5.09 -2.91
CA LYS A 95 2.98 5.36 -3.68
C LYS A 95 3.61 6.70 -3.30
N LYS A 96 2.78 7.69 -2.97
CA LYS A 96 3.31 8.97 -2.54
C LYS A 96 4.11 8.82 -1.26
N ILE A 97 3.57 8.10 -0.29
CA ILE A 97 4.25 7.89 0.98
C ILE A 97 5.51 7.05 0.75
N ASN A 98 5.40 6.02 -0.07
CA ASN A 98 6.54 5.14 -0.32
C ASN A 98 7.69 5.92 -0.98
N ALA A 99 7.37 6.86 -1.86
CA ALA A 99 8.40 7.66 -2.51
C ALA A 99 9.18 8.50 -1.51
N ILE A 100 8.49 9.05 -0.51
CA ILE A 100 9.13 9.83 0.52
C ILE A 100 10.08 8.95 1.34
N ILE A 101 9.61 7.75 1.69
CA ILE A 101 10.42 6.82 2.46
C ILE A 101 11.66 6.40 1.69
N GLU A 102 11.52 6.16 0.38
CA GLU A 102 12.66 5.75 -0.42
C GLU A 102 13.70 6.86 -0.52
N LEU A 103 13.25 8.09 -0.64
CA LEU A 103 14.18 9.20 -0.65
C LEU A 103 14.92 9.30 0.68
N HIS A 104 14.19 9.03 1.78
CA HIS A 104 14.78 9.08 3.08
C HIS A 104 15.89 8.05 3.25
N LYS A 105 15.74 6.92 2.63
CA LYS A 105 16.75 5.89 2.73
C LYS A 105 18.04 6.29 2.05
N GLU A 106 17.95 7.22 1.11
CA GLU A 106 19.11 7.56 0.32
C GLU A 106 19.93 8.70 0.88
N THR A 107 19.34 9.60 1.65
CA THR A 107 20.12 10.67 2.19
C THR A 107 19.64 11.08 3.57
N ASN A 108 20.58 11.28 4.47
CA ASN A 108 20.27 11.71 5.82
C ASN A 108 19.85 13.16 5.85
N GLU A 109 20.29 13.94 4.88
CA GLU A 109 19.91 15.32 4.83
C GLU A 109 18.44 15.48 4.55
N LEU A 110 17.91 14.64 3.66
CA LEU A 110 16.50 14.67 3.37
C LEU A 110 15.71 14.26 4.58
N GLU A 111 16.22 13.34 5.34
CA GLU A 111 15.57 12.90 6.54
C GLU A 111 15.35 14.07 7.49
N ALA A 112 16.38 14.88 7.70
CA ALA A 112 16.29 16.02 8.58
C ALA A 112 15.29 17.03 8.05
N GLU A 113 15.25 17.24 6.75
CA GLU A 113 14.33 18.16 6.17
C GLU A 113 12.90 17.75 6.34
N ILE A 114 12.60 16.51 6.12
CA ILE A 114 11.25 16.00 6.25
C ILE A 114 10.76 16.11 7.68
N VAL A 115 11.62 15.81 8.62
CA VAL A 115 11.25 15.92 10.02
C VAL A 115 10.92 17.36 10.37
N ASN A 116 11.69 18.30 9.86
CA ASN A 116 11.42 19.70 10.12
C ASN A 116 10.09 20.14 9.54
N ILE A 117 9.78 19.73 8.32
CA ILE A 117 8.51 20.06 7.70
C ILE A 117 7.37 19.53 8.52
N ASN A 118 7.47 18.31 8.96
CA ASN A 118 6.42 17.71 9.75
C ASN A 118 6.22 18.44 11.08
N SER A 119 7.28 18.87 11.69
CA SER A 119 7.19 19.59 12.94
C SER A 119 6.50 20.92 12.75
N GLU A 120 6.77 21.58 11.65
CA GLU A 120 6.12 22.85 11.39
C GLU A 120 4.65 22.71 11.11
N LYS A 121 4.25 21.65 10.45
CA LYS A 121 2.87 21.45 10.17
C LYS A 121 2.08 20.89 11.31
N LYS A 122 2.75 20.41 12.36
CA LYS A 122 2.08 19.83 13.42
C LYS A 122 1.04 20.71 14.03
N GLY A 123 1.24 21.96 14.10
CA GLY A 123 0.27 22.84 14.69
C GLY A 123 -1.01 22.90 13.91
N HIS A 124 -1.00 22.55 12.62
CA HIS A 124 -2.17 22.63 11.83
C HIS A 124 -2.87 21.31 11.76
N ASP A 125 -2.15 20.24 11.71
CA ASP A 125 -2.79 18.96 11.49
C ASP A 125 -2.05 17.93 12.25
N SER A 126 -2.34 17.80 13.47
CA SER A 126 -1.63 16.90 14.29
C SER A 126 -1.82 15.49 13.92
N LYS A 127 -2.84 15.14 13.13
CA LYS A 127 -2.95 13.82 12.85
C LYS A 127 -1.99 13.38 11.93
N ASN A 128 -1.48 14.15 11.10
CA ASN A 128 -0.64 13.67 10.18
C ASN A 128 0.64 13.37 10.62
N GLN A 129 1.03 13.95 11.58
CA GLN A 129 2.21 13.76 11.87
C GLN A 129 2.62 12.71 12.40
N ARG A 130 1.99 12.04 12.75
CA ARG A 130 2.38 11.07 13.31
C ARG A 130 2.93 10.18 12.59
N PHE A 131 3.08 10.08 11.62
CA PHE A 131 3.46 9.20 10.94
C PHE A 131 4.62 9.16 11.10
N ARG A 132 4.68 9.17 11.62
CA ARG A 132 5.27 8.97 11.78
C ARG A 132 6.25 8.36 11.52
N VAL A 133 6.25 8.19 10.69
CA VAL A 133 7.38 7.83 10.11
C VAL A 133 8.49 8.24 10.88
N ASN A 134 8.46 9.32 11.47
CA ASN A 134 9.52 9.72 12.18
C ASN A 134 9.82 8.84 13.24
N HIS A 135 8.92 8.12 13.74
CA HIS A 135 9.22 7.22 14.74
C HIS A 135 9.98 6.09 14.29
N SER A 136 9.75 5.67 13.11
CA SER A 136 10.40 4.48 12.64
C SER A 136 11.84 4.77 12.42
N VAL A 137 12.21 5.98 12.27
CA VAL A 137 13.54 6.24 12.01
C VAL A 137 14.31 6.29 13.22
N LYS A 138 13.74 6.37 14.35
CA LYS A 138 14.49 6.39 15.50
C LYS A 138 14.76 5.20 16.01
#